data_b4b1f0ca7e9c85d4f8162c164a6a4271
#
_entry.id   b4b1f0ca7e9c85d4f8162c164a6a4271
#
_cell.length_a   1.000
_cell.length_b   1.000
_cell.length_c   1.000
_cell.angle_alpha   90.00
_cell.angle_beta   90.00
_cell.angle_gamma   90.00
#
_symmetry.space_group_name_H-M   'P 1'
#
loop_
_entity.id
_entity.type
_entity.pdbx_description
1 polymer ?
#
loop_
_entity_poly.entity_id
_entity_poly.type
_entity_poly.pdbx_seq_one_letter_code
_entity_poly.pdbx_strand_id
1 'polypeptide(L)'
;MNELIKPFRESLEMLDRVRAENIFKQALSTLSPIKAIEQVVVPALEQIGSAWEAGNVALSQVYLSGRFCEELVERVLPPSDPDRKNQPRSAIVVLSDYHMLGKRIVYSVMRASGFELFDYGRMDVDELVARALADKIRVLLISVLILPSALKVRDVCDRLNAAGSGIKVLVGGAPFLFDNQMWQEVGANAMGRSAADAIAVVERWMEEMH
;
A
#
# COMPACT_ATOMS: atom_id res chain seq x y z
N MET A 1 -16.37 -17.01 3.70
CA MET A 1 -15.15 -16.32 3.26
C MET A 1 -14.00 -16.40 4.24
N ASN A 2 -14.22 -16.31 5.54
CA ASN A 2 -13.17 -16.61 6.55
C ASN A 2 -12.55 -18.02 6.39
N GLU A 3 -13.24 -18.93 5.71
CA GLU A 3 -12.76 -20.30 5.48
C GLU A 3 -11.56 -20.40 4.54
N LEU A 4 -11.33 -19.42 3.65
CA LEU A 4 -10.18 -19.43 2.73
C LEU A 4 -8.92 -18.76 3.33
N ILE A 5 -9.06 -17.86 4.29
CA ILE A 5 -7.92 -17.14 4.87
C ILE A 5 -6.94 -18.11 5.54
N LYS A 6 -7.45 -18.96 6.42
CA LYS A 6 -6.62 -19.92 7.16
C LYS A 6 -5.86 -20.88 6.23
N PRO A 7 -6.50 -21.62 5.31
CA PRO A 7 -5.76 -22.51 4.40
C PRO A 7 -4.82 -21.76 3.45
N PHE A 8 -5.14 -20.53 3.04
CA PHE A 8 -4.25 -19.70 2.24
C PHE A 8 -3.00 -19.30 3.06
N ARG A 9 -3.18 -18.82 4.28
CA ARG A 9 -2.08 -18.51 5.21
C ARG A 9 -1.18 -19.73 5.45
N GLU A 10 -1.77 -20.89 5.78
CA GLU A 10 -1.00 -22.12 6.01
C GLU A 10 -0.18 -22.53 4.78
N SER A 11 -0.73 -22.37 3.57
CA SER A 11 0.02 -22.65 2.34
C SER A 11 1.19 -21.68 2.13
N LEU A 12 1.03 -20.42 2.51
CA LEU A 12 2.11 -19.43 2.48
C LEU A 12 3.20 -19.76 3.50
N GLU A 13 2.83 -20.09 4.74
CA GLU A 13 3.77 -20.48 5.80
C GLU A 13 4.57 -21.73 5.42
N MET A 14 3.96 -22.68 4.71
CA MET A 14 4.62 -23.89 4.17
C MET A 14 5.37 -23.65 2.86
N LEU A 15 5.30 -22.46 2.29
CA LEU A 15 5.83 -22.09 0.97
C LEU A 15 5.26 -22.96 -0.17
N ASP A 16 4.06 -23.50 0.01
CA ASP A 16 3.33 -24.28 -0.99
C ASP A 16 2.60 -23.34 -1.97
N ARG A 17 3.35 -22.89 -2.98
CA ARG A 17 2.87 -21.93 -3.99
C ARG A 17 1.69 -22.49 -4.79
N VAL A 18 1.70 -23.78 -5.09
CA VAL A 18 0.65 -24.42 -5.91
C VAL A 18 -0.68 -24.45 -5.13
N ARG A 19 -0.63 -24.83 -3.87
CA ARG A 19 -1.80 -24.83 -2.99
C ARG A 19 -2.34 -23.41 -2.79
N ALA A 20 -1.46 -22.43 -2.54
CA ALA A 20 -1.85 -21.04 -2.40
C ALA A 20 -2.53 -20.48 -3.66
N GLU A 21 -1.97 -20.74 -4.85
CA GLU A 21 -2.59 -20.35 -6.12
C GLU A 21 -3.98 -20.97 -6.33
N ASN A 22 -4.16 -22.23 -5.99
CA ASN A 22 -5.45 -22.90 -6.14
C ASN A 22 -6.52 -22.31 -5.21
N ILE A 23 -6.14 -22.01 -3.96
CA ILE A 23 -7.04 -21.35 -3.00
C ILE A 23 -7.40 -19.94 -3.47
N PHE A 24 -6.43 -19.20 -3.99
CA PHE A 24 -6.67 -17.86 -4.51
C PHE A 24 -7.56 -17.88 -5.77
N LYS A 25 -7.36 -18.84 -6.69
CA LYS A 25 -8.27 -19.06 -7.83
C LYS A 25 -9.69 -19.38 -7.39
N GLN A 26 -9.86 -20.15 -6.30
CA GLN A 26 -11.17 -20.38 -5.73
C GLN A 26 -11.82 -19.08 -5.21
N ALA A 27 -11.06 -18.19 -4.57
CA ALA A 27 -11.55 -16.85 -4.20
C ALA A 27 -11.98 -16.04 -5.43
N LEU A 28 -11.19 -16.05 -6.50
CA LEU A 28 -11.47 -15.34 -7.75
C LEU A 28 -12.72 -15.88 -8.49
N SER A 29 -13.15 -17.12 -8.23
CA SER A 29 -14.39 -17.64 -8.83
C SER A 29 -15.66 -17.00 -8.28
N THR A 30 -15.58 -16.36 -7.13
CA THR A 30 -16.73 -15.75 -6.43
C THR A 30 -16.57 -14.26 -6.13
N LEU A 31 -15.34 -13.74 -6.21
CA LEU A 31 -14.98 -12.37 -5.89
C LEU A 31 -14.29 -11.70 -7.08
N SER A 32 -14.45 -10.38 -7.18
CA SER A 32 -13.56 -9.60 -8.06
C SER A 32 -12.11 -9.68 -7.56
N PRO A 33 -11.10 -9.49 -8.45
CA PRO A 33 -9.69 -9.54 -8.07
C PRO A 33 -9.35 -8.66 -6.85
N ILE A 34 -9.86 -7.44 -6.82
CA ILE A 34 -9.66 -6.50 -5.71
C ILE A 34 -10.21 -7.08 -4.39
N LYS A 35 -11.44 -7.56 -4.41
CA LYS A 35 -12.06 -8.17 -3.21
C LYS A 35 -11.35 -9.44 -2.76
N ALA A 36 -10.86 -10.27 -3.68
CA ALA A 36 -10.08 -11.45 -3.32
C ALA A 36 -8.77 -11.08 -2.63
N ILE A 37 -8.10 -10.01 -3.09
CA ILE A 37 -6.89 -9.49 -2.44
C ILE A 37 -7.21 -8.96 -1.04
N GLU A 38 -8.19 -8.09 -0.90
CA GLU A 38 -8.56 -7.45 0.37
C GLU A 38 -9.10 -8.45 1.40
N GLN A 39 -9.83 -9.49 0.97
CA GLN A 39 -10.50 -10.42 1.87
C GLN A 39 -9.73 -11.72 2.14
N VAL A 40 -8.73 -12.07 1.33
CA VAL A 40 -7.95 -13.29 1.50
C VAL A 40 -6.47 -13.01 1.66
N VAL A 41 -5.85 -12.24 0.73
CA VAL A 41 -4.40 -12.03 0.73
C VAL A 41 -3.97 -11.13 1.90
N VAL A 42 -4.61 -9.97 2.05
CA VAL A 42 -4.25 -8.99 3.09
C VAL A 42 -4.39 -9.59 4.49
N PRO A 43 -5.55 -10.19 4.88
CA PRO A 43 -5.69 -10.77 6.21
C PRO A 43 -4.75 -11.94 6.49
N ALA A 44 -4.41 -12.74 5.46
CA ALA A 44 -3.45 -13.83 5.62
C ALA A 44 -2.04 -13.31 5.94
N LEU A 45 -1.60 -12.25 5.23
CA LEU A 45 -0.30 -11.63 5.48
C LEU A 45 -0.23 -10.91 6.82
N GLU A 46 -1.30 -10.26 7.26
CA GLU A 46 -1.41 -9.67 8.60
C GLU A 46 -1.25 -10.74 9.69
N GLN A 47 -1.91 -11.91 9.52
CA GLN A 47 -1.77 -13.04 10.45
C GLN A 47 -0.35 -13.63 10.45
N ILE A 48 0.31 -13.70 9.28
CA ILE A 48 1.72 -14.14 9.18
C ILE A 48 2.64 -13.13 9.90
N GLY A 49 2.40 -11.83 9.74
CA GLY A 49 3.13 -10.79 10.45
C GLY A 49 3.00 -10.91 11.97
N SER A 50 1.77 -11.08 12.47
CA SER A 50 1.50 -11.29 13.90
C SER A 50 2.12 -12.59 14.42
N ALA A 51 2.12 -13.66 13.64
CA ALA A 51 2.75 -14.92 14.00
C ALA A 51 4.29 -14.82 14.07
N TRP A 52 4.89 -14.00 13.21
CA TRP A 52 6.32 -13.68 13.28
C TRP A 52 6.66 -12.87 14.54
N GLU A 53 5.89 -11.85 14.87
CA GLU A 53 6.07 -11.07 16.11
C GLU A 53 5.97 -11.96 17.35
N ALA A 54 5.10 -12.97 17.33
CA ALA A 54 4.97 -13.98 18.37
C ALA A 54 6.09 -15.06 18.34
N GLY A 55 7.02 -15.02 17.38
CA GLY A 55 8.11 -15.98 17.22
C GLY A 55 7.71 -17.34 16.62
N ASN A 56 6.49 -17.47 16.07
CA ASN A 56 5.96 -18.71 15.53
C ASN A 56 6.27 -18.92 14.03
N VAL A 57 6.69 -17.86 13.33
CA VAL A 57 7.03 -17.87 11.89
C VAL A 57 8.39 -17.23 11.70
N ALA A 58 9.24 -17.81 10.85
CA ALA A 58 10.56 -17.27 10.56
C ALA A 58 10.48 -16.06 9.63
N LEU A 59 11.40 -15.11 9.75
CA LEU A 59 11.47 -13.91 8.90
C LEU A 59 11.55 -14.28 7.40
N SER A 60 12.26 -15.37 7.06
CA SER A 60 12.32 -15.86 5.68
C SER A 60 10.96 -16.28 5.13
N GLN A 61 10.10 -16.89 5.95
CA GLN A 61 8.73 -17.24 5.55
C GLN A 61 7.88 -15.99 5.32
N VAL A 62 7.99 -14.98 6.18
CA VAL A 62 7.32 -13.67 5.98
C VAL A 62 7.73 -13.06 4.65
N TYR A 63 9.05 -13.00 4.38
CA TYR A 63 9.58 -12.43 3.16
C TYR A 63 9.10 -13.17 1.90
N LEU A 64 9.21 -14.50 1.89
CA LEU A 64 8.81 -15.32 0.75
C LEU A 64 7.30 -15.30 0.52
N SER A 65 6.50 -15.30 1.59
CA SER A 65 5.04 -15.13 1.50
C SER A 65 4.66 -13.78 0.88
N GLY A 66 5.30 -12.70 1.33
CA GLY A 66 5.11 -11.36 0.76
C GLY A 66 5.44 -11.30 -0.73
N ARG A 67 6.61 -11.83 -1.12
CA ARG A 67 7.05 -11.87 -2.53
C ARG A 67 6.09 -12.68 -3.41
N PHE A 68 5.64 -13.83 -2.92
CA PHE A 68 4.69 -14.64 -3.68
C PHE A 68 3.33 -13.94 -3.83
N CYS A 69 2.84 -13.30 -2.77
CA CYS A 69 1.60 -12.51 -2.85
C CYS A 69 1.73 -11.32 -3.81
N GLU A 70 2.89 -10.64 -3.87
CA GLU A 70 3.17 -9.61 -4.87
C GLU A 70 2.99 -10.15 -6.30
N GLU A 71 3.58 -11.32 -6.60
CA GLU A 71 3.46 -11.96 -7.91
C GLU A 71 2.00 -12.36 -8.24
N LEU A 72 1.23 -12.82 -7.25
CA LEU A 72 -0.20 -13.13 -7.42
C LEU A 72 -1.02 -11.88 -7.76
N VAL A 73 -0.80 -10.79 -7.02
CA VAL A 73 -1.51 -9.53 -7.20
C VAL A 73 -1.22 -8.94 -8.59
N GLU A 74 0.04 -8.93 -9.03
CA GLU A 74 0.41 -8.44 -10.36
C GLU A 74 -0.27 -9.18 -11.51
N ARG A 75 -0.53 -10.49 -11.34
CA ARG A 75 -1.15 -11.30 -12.39
C ARG A 75 -2.66 -11.11 -12.52
N VAL A 76 -3.33 -10.69 -11.46
CA VAL A 76 -4.81 -10.68 -11.43
C VAL A 76 -5.40 -9.27 -11.51
N LEU A 77 -4.61 -8.24 -11.23
CA LEU A 77 -5.07 -6.87 -11.35
C LEU A 77 -5.02 -6.43 -12.81
N PRO A 78 -6.09 -5.82 -13.32
CA PRO A 78 -6.16 -5.40 -14.71
C PRO A 78 -5.10 -4.33 -15.02
N PRO A 79 -4.61 -4.24 -16.26
CA PRO A 79 -3.85 -3.09 -16.72
C PRO A 79 -4.70 -1.83 -16.53
N SER A 80 -4.04 -0.71 -16.24
CA SER A 80 -4.75 0.55 -16.00
C SER A 80 -5.53 0.99 -17.23
N ASP A 81 -6.77 1.40 -17.00
CA ASP A 81 -7.54 2.18 -17.96
C ASP A 81 -7.66 3.62 -17.39
N PRO A 82 -6.91 4.60 -17.92
CA PRO A 82 -6.91 5.96 -17.40
C PRO A 82 -8.14 6.73 -17.90
N ASP A 83 -9.32 6.41 -17.37
CA ASP A 83 -10.59 7.03 -17.80
C ASP A 83 -10.87 8.36 -17.07
N ARG A 84 -10.07 8.72 -16.07
CA ARG A 84 -10.28 9.94 -15.29
C ARG A 84 -9.53 11.12 -15.91
N LYS A 85 -10.28 12.05 -16.51
CA LYS A 85 -9.76 13.34 -17.00
C LYS A 85 -9.57 14.32 -15.81
N ASN A 86 -8.54 15.18 -15.90
CA ASN A 86 -8.26 16.25 -14.91
C ASN A 86 -7.83 15.76 -13.53
N GLN A 87 -7.02 14.71 -13.46
CA GLN A 87 -6.48 14.21 -12.19
C GLN A 87 -5.30 15.07 -11.69
N PRO A 88 -5.16 15.26 -10.35
CA PRO A 88 -3.96 15.86 -9.81
C PRO A 88 -2.77 14.92 -10.05
N ARG A 89 -1.62 15.48 -10.39
CA ARG A 89 -0.38 14.70 -10.49
C ARG A 89 -0.11 14.01 -9.16
N SER A 90 -0.17 12.70 -9.16
CA SER A 90 -0.07 11.87 -7.96
C SER A 90 1.13 10.94 -8.06
N ALA A 91 1.75 10.63 -6.92
CA ALA A 91 2.81 9.65 -6.82
C ALA A 91 2.61 8.73 -5.63
N ILE A 92 3.16 7.51 -5.72
CA ILE A 92 3.21 6.56 -4.60
C ILE A 92 4.64 6.07 -4.39
N VAL A 93 5.04 5.92 -3.13
CA VAL A 93 6.40 5.58 -2.74
C VAL A 93 6.42 4.65 -1.53
N VAL A 94 7.49 3.86 -1.39
CA VAL A 94 7.90 3.25 -0.11
C VAL A 94 9.01 4.10 0.49
N LEU A 95 8.79 4.67 1.67
CA LEU A 95 9.75 5.58 2.31
C LEU A 95 10.73 4.80 3.19
N SER A 96 12.01 4.80 2.82
CA SER A 96 13.11 4.24 3.62
C SER A 96 12.85 2.81 4.14
N ASP A 97 12.08 2.02 3.40
CA ASP A 97 11.65 0.67 3.74
C ASP A 97 11.87 -0.25 2.53
N TYR A 98 11.83 -1.57 2.73
CA TYR A 98 12.00 -2.57 1.66
C TYR A 98 10.72 -3.35 1.37
N HIS A 99 9.65 -3.12 2.11
CA HIS A 99 8.40 -3.86 2.01
C HIS A 99 7.47 -3.22 0.97
N MET A 100 7.49 -3.77 -0.23
CA MET A 100 6.80 -3.18 -1.39
C MET A 100 5.34 -3.61 -1.53
N LEU A 101 4.89 -4.65 -0.81
CA LEU A 101 3.58 -5.26 -1.04
C LEU A 101 2.43 -4.26 -0.83
N GLY A 102 2.41 -3.55 0.29
CA GLY A 102 1.36 -2.58 0.59
C GLY A 102 1.25 -1.50 -0.50
N LYS A 103 2.41 -0.94 -0.90
CA LYS A 103 2.46 0.02 -2.02
C LYS A 103 1.92 -0.60 -3.32
N ARG A 104 2.31 -1.83 -3.68
CA ARG A 104 1.87 -2.48 -4.93
C ARG A 104 0.37 -2.71 -4.95
N ILE A 105 -0.21 -3.15 -3.84
CA ILE A 105 -1.67 -3.32 -3.71
C ILE A 105 -2.37 -1.98 -3.95
N VAL A 106 -1.99 -0.93 -3.22
CA VAL A 106 -2.61 0.40 -3.36
C VAL A 106 -2.43 0.94 -4.77
N TYR A 107 -1.21 0.88 -5.33
CA TYR A 107 -0.92 1.33 -6.69
C TYR A 107 -1.81 0.64 -7.73
N SER A 108 -1.90 -0.69 -7.66
CA SER A 108 -2.66 -1.47 -8.63
C SER A 108 -4.17 -1.22 -8.51
N VAL A 109 -4.68 -1.13 -7.28
CA VAL A 109 -6.11 -0.87 -7.04
C VAL A 109 -6.47 0.55 -7.50
N MET A 110 -5.66 1.56 -7.22
CA MET A 110 -5.89 2.93 -7.70
C MET A 110 -5.86 2.99 -9.23
N ARG A 111 -4.89 2.32 -9.86
CA ARG A 111 -4.83 2.23 -11.32
C ARG A 111 -6.07 1.55 -11.93
N ALA A 112 -6.51 0.45 -11.33
CA ALA A 112 -7.74 -0.24 -11.73
C ALA A 112 -8.99 0.63 -11.56
N SER A 113 -8.93 1.61 -10.65
CA SER A 113 -10.00 2.60 -10.44
C SER A 113 -9.85 3.86 -11.32
N GLY A 114 -8.97 3.82 -12.33
CA GLY A 114 -8.77 4.88 -13.32
C GLY A 114 -7.84 6.03 -12.88
N PHE A 115 -7.08 5.87 -11.78
CA PHE A 115 -6.10 6.87 -11.37
C PHE A 115 -4.76 6.69 -12.09
N GLU A 116 -4.14 7.78 -12.46
CA GLU A 116 -2.74 7.82 -12.92
C GLU A 116 -1.83 8.23 -11.77
N LEU A 117 -0.81 7.40 -11.48
CA LEU A 117 0.18 7.67 -10.45
C LEU A 117 1.59 7.37 -10.96
N PHE A 118 2.53 8.23 -10.59
CA PHE A 118 3.95 7.88 -10.71
C PHE A 118 4.32 6.85 -9.64
N ASP A 119 4.89 5.72 -10.05
CA ASP A 119 5.50 4.78 -9.13
C ASP A 119 6.94 5.21 -8.85
N TYR A 120 7.19 5.76 -7.67
CA TYR A 120 8.52 6.19 -7.24
C TYR A 120 9.37 5.06 -6.67
N GLY A 121 8.82 3.83 -6.62
CA GLY A 121 9.54 2.70 -6.06
C GLY A 121 9.80 2.88 -4.58
N ARG A 122 11.09 2.80 -4.20
CA ARG A 122 11.61 3.07 -2.87
C ARG A 122 12.52 4.31 -2.94
N MET A 123 12.33 5.24 -2.01
CA MET A 123 13.17 6.44 -1.88
C MET A 123 13.49 6.73 -0.42
N ASP A 124 14.56 7.45 -0.16
CA ASP A 124 14.77 8.12 1.11
C ASP A 124 14.08 9.50 1.13
N VAL A 125 14.23 10.22 2.25
CA VAL A 125 13.58 11.54 2.43
C VAL A 125 14.08 12.56 1.41
N ASP A 126 15.40 12.64 1.18
CA ASP A 126 16.00 13.65 0.31
C ASP A 126 15.57 13.43 -1.14
N GLU A 127 15.69 12.21 -1.62
CA GLU A 127 15.25 11.80 -2.95
C GLU A 127 13.77 12.08 -3.18
N LEU A 128 12.93 11.70 -2.19
CA LEU A 128 11.48 11.86 -2.29
C LEU A 128 11.05 13.31 -2.38
N VAL A 129 11.55 14.16 -1.49
CA VAL A 129 11.19 15.58 -1.48
C VAL A 129 11.65 16.26 -2.78
N ALA A 130 12.90 16.03 -3.20
CA ALA A 130 13.42 16.59 -4.44
C ALA A 130 12.60 16.15 -5.66
N ARG A 131 12.28 14.87 -5.75
CA ARG A 131 11.51 14.30 -6.85
C ARG A 131 10.07 14.80 -6.89
N ALA A 132 9.38 14.83 -5.75
CA ALA A 132 7.99 15.29 -5.67
C ALA A 132 7.85 16.77 -6.09
N LEU A 133 8.80 17.62 -5.70
CA LEU A 133 8.83 19.03 -6.12
C LEU A 133 9.13 19.17 -7.62
N ALA A 134 10.13 18.44 -8.13
CA ALA A 134 10.51 18.48 -9.55
C ALA A 134 9.37 18.03 -10.47
N ASP A 135 8.68 16.96 -10.10
CA ASP A 135 7.55 16.39 -10.84
C ASP A 135 6.24 17.16 -10.62
N LYS A 136 6.26 18.22 -9.77
CA LYS A 136 5.08 19.03 -9.43
C LYS A 136 3.89 18.20 -8.96
N ILE A 137 4.17 17.25 -8.07
CA ILE A 137 3.15 16.37 -7.49
C ILE A 137 2.17 17.20 -6.65
N ARG A 138 0.91 16.81 -6.66
CA ARG A 138 -0.15 17.40 -5.83
C ARG A 138 -0.64 16.45 -4.75
N VAL A 139 -0.56 15.15 -5.01
CA VAL A 139 -0.93 14.09 -4.05
C VAL A 139 0.21 13.09 -3.96
N LEU A 140 0.71 12.88 -2.75
CA LEU A 140 1.80 11.94 -2.45
C LEU A 140 1.29 10.85 -1.49
N LEU A 141 1.31 9.59 -1.95
CA LEU A 141 0.99 8.42 -1.14
C LEU A 141 2.29 7.80 -0.63
N ILE A 142 2.41 7.65 0.69
CA ILE A 142 3.59 7.07 1.33
C ILE A 142 3.22 5.78 2.04
N SER A 143 3.84 4.68 1.64
CA SER A 143 3.70 3.37 2.28
C SER A 143 4.91 3.09 3.16
N VAL A 144 4.67 2.64 4.41
CA VAL A 144 5.71 2.22 5.35
C VAL A 144 5.26 0.98 6.12
N LEU A 145 6.19 0.11 6.49
CA LEU A 145 5.89 -1.07 7.32
C LEU A 145 6.47 -0.95 8.72
N ILE A 146 7.61 -0.30 8.89
CA ILE A 146 8.33 -0.21 10.17
C ILE A 146 8.24 1.18 10.78
N LEU A 147 8.20 1.25 12.12
CA LEU A 147 8.08 2.49 12.87
C LEU A 147 9.18 3.54 12.55
N PRO A 148 10.48 3.18 12.41
CA PRO A 148 11.50 4.15 12.03
C PRO A 148 11.23 4.85 10.69
N SER A 149 10.63 4.16 9.73
CA SER A 149 10.23 4.74 8.44
C SER A 149 9.00 5.65 8.57
N ALA A 150 8.04 5.28 9.43
CA ALA A 150 6.87 6.11 9.71
C ALA A 150 7.27 7.45 10.36
N LEU A 151 8.22 7.46 11.28
CA LEU A 151 8.71 8.68 11.91
C LEU A 151 9.41 9.63 10.93
N LYS A 152 10.05 9.11 9.87
CA LYS A 152 10.66 9.94 8.81
C LYS A 152 9.64 10.68 7.93
N VAL A 153 8.37 10.28 7.96
CA VAL A 153 7.31 11.02 7.25
C VAL A 153 7.22 12.46 7.73
N ARG A 154 7.50 12.72 9.02
CA ARG A 154 7.54 14.08 9.56
C ARG A 154 8.52 14.97 8.79
N ASP A 155 9.74 14.48 8.56
CA ASP A 155 10.77 15.24 7.84
C ASP A 155 10.34 15.51 6.38
N VAL A 156 9.67 14.55 5.73
CA VAL A 156 9.07 14.77 4.40
C VAL A 156 8.02 15.88 4.45
N CYS A 157 7.08 15.81 5.38
CA CYS A 157 5.98 16.79 5.50
C CYS A 157 6.50 18.18 5.81
N ASP A 158 7.43 18.30 6.77
CA ASP A 158 8.02 19.60 7.16
C ASP A 158 8.75 20.26 5.98
N ARG A 159 9.52 19.49 5.21
CA ARG A 159 10.26 20.01 4.05
C ARG A 159 9.33 20.39 2.88
N LEU A 160 8.30 19.60 2.61
CA LEU A 160 7.29 19.94 1.60
C LEU A 160 6.52 21.21 1.99
N ASN A 161 6.18 21.37 3.26
CA ASN A 161 5.53 22.56 3.78
C ASN A 161 6.45 23.80 3.72
N ALA A 162 7.72 23.66 4.13
CA ALA A 162 8.72 24.72 4.03
C ALA A 162 8.96 25.20 2.59
N ALA A 163 8.82 24.29 1.62
CA ALA A 163 8.89 24.63 0.19
C ALA A 163 7.59 25.28 -0.35
N GLY A 164 6.54 25.43 0.46
CA GLY A 164 5.25 25.98 0.03
C GLY A 164 4.57 25.16 -1.07
N SER A 165 4.84 23.85 -1.13
CA SER A 165 4.45 22.99 -2.26
C SER A 165 2.93 22.78 -2.39
N GLY A 166 2.19 22.82 -1.26
CA GLY A 166 0.77 22.49 -1.20
C GLY A 166 0.46 21.02 -1.51
N ILE A 167 1.47 20.14 -1.46
CA ILE A 167 1.30 18.70 -1.68
C ILE A 167 0.51 18.09 -0.52
N LYS A 168 -0.56 17.38 -0.84
CA LYS A 168 -1.33 16.58 0.14
C LYS A 168 -0.66 15.23 0.31
N VAL A 169 -0.36 14.85 1.56
CA VAL A 169 0.32 13.59 1.92
C VAL A 169 -0.69 12.63 2.54
N LEU A 170 -0.84 11.46 1.91
CA LEU A 170 -1.61 10.32 2.41
C LEU A 170 -0.63 9.22 2.84
N VAL A 171 -0.72 8.78 4.08
CA VAL A 171 0.13 7.72 4.62
C VAL A 171 -0.66 6.43 4.83
N GLY A 172 0.05 5.30 4.76
CA GLY A 172 -0.50 3.99 5.07
C GLY A 172 0.56 2.98 5.47
N GLY A 173 0.11 1.90 6.09
CA GLY A 173 0.93 0.80 6.55
C GLY A 173 0.84 0.56 8.06
N ALA A 174 1.45 -0.54 8.52
CA ALA A 174 1.25 -1.07 9.87
C ALA A 174 1.41 -0.05 11.02
N PRO A 175 2.42 0.82 11.06
CA PRO A 175 2.58 1.77 12.18
C PRO A 175 1.35 2.66 12.38
N PHE A 176 0.73 3.11 11.30
CA PHE A 176 -0.46 3.97 11.35
C PHE A 176 -1.75 3.21 11.70
N LEU A 177 -1.76 1.88 11.54
CA LEU A 177 -2.87 1.04 12.00
C LEU A 177 -2.80 0.79 13.50
N PHE A 178 -1.58 0.67 14.06
CA PHE A 178 -1.37 0.49 15.50
C PHE A 178 -1.60 1.78 16.29
N ASP A 179 -1.20 2.92 15.72
CA ASP A 179 -1.42 4.24 16.32
C ASP A 179 -2.19 5.15 15.36
N ASN A 180 -3.48 5.29 15.63
CA ASN A 180 -4.41 6.06 14.82
C ASN A 180 -4.17 7.58 14.84
N GLN A 181 -3.30 8.10 15.71
CA GLN A 181 -2.97 9.53 15.81
C GLN A 181 -1.62 9.85 15.15
N MET A 182 -0.77 8.86 14.96
CA MET A 182 0.57 9.03 14.42
C MET A 182 0.61 9.80 13.09
N TRP A 183 -0.36 9.59 12.21
CA TRP A 183 -0.38 10.31 10.93
C TRP A 183 -0.51 11.83 11.10
N GLN A 184 -1.23 12.29 12.13
CA GLN A 184 -1.33 13.70 12.49
C GLN A 184 -0.03 14.20 13.09
N GLU A 185 0.59 13.41 13.96
CA GLU A 185 1.85 13.74 14.59
C GLU A 185 3.00 13.89 13.59
N VAL A 186 3.02 13.09 12.53
CA VAL A 186 4.03 13.21 11.46
C VAL A 186 3.65 14.26 10.39
N GLY A 187 2.54 14.99 10.57
CA GLY A 187 2.12 16.07 9.70
C GLY A 187 1.48 15.63 8.37
N ALA A 188 1.07 14.37 8.25
CA ALA A 188 0.34 13.91 7.08
C ALA A 188 -1.08 14.49 7.03
N ASN A 189 -1.66 14.59 5.84
CA ASN A 189 -3.00 15.16 5.65
C ASN A 189 -4.12 14.13 5.81
N ALA A 190 -3.80 12.85 5.65
CA ALA A 190 -4.72 11.74 5.87
C ALA A 190 -3.97 10.42 6.05
N MET A 191 -4.71 9.40 6.50
CA MET A 191 -4.27 8.02 6.59
C MET A 191 -5.26 7.12 5.84
N GLY A 192 -4.75 6.12 5.10
CA GLY A 192 -5.53 5.03 4.52
C GLY A 192 -5.20 3.70 5.21
N ARG A 193 -6.25 2.99 5.62
CA ARG A 193 -6.15 1.63 6.21
C ARG A 193 -6.15 0.55 5.13
N SER A 194 -6.72 0.88 3.97
CA SER A 194 -6.86 0.00 2.82
C SER A 194 -6.67 0.77 1.52
N ALA A 195 -6.60 0.05 0.40
CA ALA A 195 -6.58 0.66 -0.92
C ALA A 195 -7.89 1.41 -1.24
N ALA A 196 -9.03 0.93 -0.72
CA ALA A 196 -10.32 1.59 -0.87
C ALA A 196 -10.35 2.94 -0.13
N ASP A 197 -9.78 3.02 1.08
CA ASP A 197 -9.65 4.28 1.80
C ASP A 197 -8.76 5.27 1.05
N ALA A 198 -7.67 4.79 0.43
CA ALA A 198 -6.79 5.65 -0.35
C ALA A 198 -7.55 6.29 -1.53
N ILE A 199 -8.39 5.51 -2.23
CA ILE A 199 -9.26 6.01 -3.30
C ILE A 199 -10.19 7.10 -2.78
N ALA A 200 -10.95 6.81 -1.72
CA ALA A 200 -11.93 7.74 -1.16
C ALA A 200 -11.30 9.06 -0.70
N VAL A 201 -10.10 9.00 -0.11
CA VAL A 201 -9.36 10.20 0.30
C VAL A 201 -8.92 11.02 -0.90
N VAL A 202 -8.36 10.38 -1.94
CA VAL A 202 -7.89 11.10 -3.13
C VAL A 202 -9.06 11.69 -3.92
N GLU A 203 -10.19 10.99 -4.03
CA GLU A 203 -11.43 11.51 -4.66
C GLU A 203 -11.91 12.77 -3.96
N ARG A 204 -12.02 12.76 -2.63
CA ARG A 204 -12.40 13.95 -1.86
C ARG A 204 -11.44 15.12 -2.09
N TRP A 205 -10.13 14.86 -2.11
CA TRP A 205 -9.15 15.92 -2.39
C TRP A 205 -9.25 16.48 -3.81
N MET A 206 -9.64 15.66 -4.79
CA MET A 206 -9.90 16.14 -6.14
C MET A 206 -11.07 17.11 -6.18
N GLU A 207 -12.15 16.81 -5.44
CA GLU A 207 -13.32 17.71 -5.32
C GLU A 207 -12.95 19.04 -4.65
N GLU A 208 -12.08 19.01 -3.62
CA GLU A 208 -11.58 20.21 -2.93
C GLU A 208 -10.64 21.08 -3.79
N MET A 209 -10.01 20.52 -4.84
CA MET A 209 -9.06 21.21 -5.70
C MET A 209 -9.72 21.86 -6.94
N HIS A 210 -10.97 21.54 -7.19
CA HIS A 210 -11.77 22.13 -8.28
C HIS A 210 -12.64 23.27 -7.75
#